data_0471b904e0993c37d6525df56b3aafeb
#
_entry.id   0471b904e0993c37d6525df56b3aafeb
#
_cell.length_a   1.000
_cell.length_b   1.000
_cell.length_c   1.000
_cell.angle_alpha   90.00
_cell.angle_beta   90.00
_cell.angle_gamma   90.00
#
_symmetry.space_group_name_H-M   'P 1'
#
loop_
_entity.id
_entity.type
_entity.pdbx_description
1 polymer ?
#
loop_
_entity_poly.entity_id
_entity_poly.type
_entity_poly.pdbx_seq_one_letter_code
_entity_poly.pdbx_strand_id
1 'polypeptide(L)'
;MFCQLVYLRGCLPGRIRRTLNELPETLDETYARTLEEIDKKNWEYAHRLFQCVAAASRPLHVNELAEFLAFDFEAESTPTFLADWRPEDPAHTVLSICSSFLDVVMPDDGSPVVQFAHFSVKEYLTSARLGKAKDTISRFHVSMTASHTIVAQACLGVLLHLDENITKDSLKGFPLAKYAAEHWVAHAQFENVSSNVEDGMKRMFEPSRSHLSVWTWIYDPESRTPLTYRSERLEEARASPLHYASFCGMRDVVEFLIVEHSQDVNARGFGTEETPLHVALRCGHADVSRLLLDRGADAKAQDNEKRTPLFRASGSGLVDVVLVLLELGADTKACNDYGCSPLERASEGGHAEVARILLEHGAVVDTQDGSKLTPLHVAHGEEVARLLLKHGADANALDYNGQIPLHVASEQGRVGTVRVLLEHGVDASARKANSATPLHLASNGGYPECVRLLLQNGADIHARDNNDQTSFMIAAAKGHHDIMQLLLGYGAEDHRER
;
A
#
# COMPACT_ATOMS: atom_id res chain seq x y z
N MET A 1 -30.67 -21.10 -1.80
CA MET A 1 -30.79 -22.38 -2.53
C MET A 1 -29.57 -23.28 -2.34
N PHE A 2 -28.34 -22.80 -2.48
CA PHE A 2 -27.13 -23.63 -2.30
C PHE A 2 -26.93 -24.12 -0.83
N CYS A 3 -27.13 -23.26 0.17
CA CYS A 3 -27.06 -23.63 1.59
C CYS A 3 -28.15 -24.65 2.00
N GLN A 4 -29.31 -24.61 1.36
CA GLN A 4 -30.38 -25.58 1.60
C GLN A 4 -30.07 -26.95 1.01
N LEU A 5 -29.26 -27.02 -0.07
CA LEU A 5 -28.83 -28.27 -0.68
C LEU A 5 -27.75 -29.00 0.18
N VAL A 6 -26.92 -28.23 0.91
CA VAL A 6 -25.94 -28.85 1.85
C VAL A 6 -26.62 -29.57 2.98
N TYR A 7 -27.76 -29.08 3.48
CA TYR A 7 -28.55 -29.69 4.54
C TYR A 7 -29.14 -31.02 4.12
N LEU A 8 -29.38 -31.22 2.81
CA LEU A 8 -29.91 -32.49 2.26
C LEU A 8 -28.82 -33.51 1.91
N ARG A 9 -27.53 -33.12 1.98
CA ARG A 9 -26.39 -33.99 1.70
C ARG A 9 -26.28 -35.06 2.78
N GLY A 10 -26.62 -36.30 2.41
CA GLY A 10 -26.60 -37.47 3.33
C GLY A 10 -27.96 -37.88 3.87
N CYS A 11 -29.05 -37.22 3.54
CA CYS A 11 -30.39 -37.66 3.93
C CYS A 11 -30.85 -38.85 3.10
N LEU A 12 -31.34 -39.90 3.75
CA LEU A 12 -32.03 -41.03 3.09
C LEU A 12 -33.31 -40.51 2.40
N PRO A 13 -33.69 -41.02 1.20
CA PRO A 13 -34.86 -40.58 0.44
C PRO A 13 -36.16 -40.46 1.23
N GLY A 14 -36.40 -41.34 2.19
CA GLY A 14 -37.59 -41.30 3.04
C GLY A 14 -37.64 -40.19 4.09
N ARG A 15 -36.52 -39.54 4.38
CA ARG A 15 -36.44 -38.41 5.32
C ARG A 15 -36.48 -37.04 4.65
N ILE A 16 -36.30 -36.98 3.32
CA ILE A 16 -36.21 -35.73 2.56
C ILE A 16 -37.42 -34.81 2.79
N ARG A 17 -38.63 -35.35 2.79
CA ARG A 17 -39.87 -34.53 3.01
C ARG A 17 -39.91 -33.92 4.41
N ARG A 18 -39.47 -34.66 5.43
CA ARG A 18 -39.43 -34.15 6.81
C ARG A 18 -38.36 -33.07 6.97
N THR A 19 -37.19 -33.33 6.42
CA THR A 19 -36.07 -32.37 6.41
C THR A 19 -36.40 -31.11 5.64
N LEU A 20 -37.13 -31.19 4.51
CA LEU A 20 -37.60 -30.02 3.75
C LEU A 20 -38.56 -29.14 4.55
N ASN A 21 -39.44 -29.74 5.38
CA ASN A 21 -40.37 -28.99 6.24
C ASN A 21 -39.69 -28.38 7.47
N GLU A 22 -38.48 -28.82 7.82
CA GLU A 22 -37.67 -28.34 8.93
C GLU A 22 -36.57 -27.35 8.46
N LEU A 23 -36.54 -26.98 7.16
CA LEU A 23 -35.59 -26.03 6.64
C LEU A 23 -35.80 -24.66 7.27
N PRO A 24 -34.71 -23.97 7.63
CA PRO A 24 -34.78 -22.60 8.14
C PRO A 24 -35.38 -21.65 7.13
N GLU A 25 -36.17 -20.69 7.61
CA GLU A 25 -36.78 -19.65 6.75
C GLU A 25 -35.75 -18.62 6.28
N THR A 26 -34.67 -18.44 7.02
CA THR A 26 -33.62 -17.46 6.73
C THR A 26 -32.24 -18.10 6.60
N LEU A 27 -31.33 -17.40 5.91
CA LEU A 27 -29.92 -17.77 5.82
C LEU A 27 -29.24 -17.78 7.20
N ASP A 28 -29.57 -16.81 8.05
CA ASP A 28 -29.02 -16.67 9.39
C ASP A 28 -29.37 -17.88 10.27
N GLU A 29 -30.61 -18.39 10.19
CA GLU A 29 -31.03 -19.60 10.89
C GLU A 29 -30.31 -20.86 10.37
N THR A 30 -30.07 -20.90 9.06
CA THR A 30 -29.28 -21.98 8.45
C THR A 30 -27.87 -21.99 9.00
N TYR A 31 -27.21 -20.82 9.05
CA TYR A 31 -25.86 -20.70 9.60
C TYR A 31 -25.82 -21.01 11.10
N ALA A 32 -26.80 -20.53 11.88
CA ALA A 32 -26.90 -20.83 13.31
C ALA A 32 -26.93 -22.34 13.59
N ARG A 33 -27.81 -23.07 12.89
CA ARG A 33 -27.91 -24.54 13.02
C ARG A 33 -26.62 -25.24 12.61
N THR A 34 -25.98 -24.79 11.52
CA THR A 34 -24.73 -25.37 11.06
C THR A 34 -23.60 -25.15 12.05
N LEU A 35 -23.55 -23.99 12.75
CA LEU A 35 -22.58 -23.73 13.82
C LEU A 35 -22.82 -24.64 15.05
N GLU A 36 -24.08 -24.96 15.38
CA GLU A 36 -24.46 -25.89 16.45
C GLU A 36 -24.04 -27.33 16.17
N GLU A 37 -23.94 -27.71 14.90
CA GLU A 37 -23.49 -29.06 14.48
C GLU A 37 -21.99 -29.29 14.62
N ILE A 38 -21.18 -28.20 14.79
CA ILE A 38 -19.75 -28.36 15.03
C ILE A 38 -19.52 -29.04 16.37
N ASP A 39 -18.76 -30.15 16.36
CA ASP A 39 -18.41 -30.89 17.59
C ASP A 39 -17.79 -29.96 18.63
N LYS A 40 -18.24 -30.07 19.88
CA LYS A 40 -17.78 -29.23 20.99
C LYS A 40 -16.26 -29.23 21.17
N LYS A 41 -15.60 -30.34 20.92
CA LYS A 41 -14.14 -30.46 20.98
C LYS A 41 -13.42 -29.65 19.91
N ASN A 42 -14.12 -29.28 18.82
CA ASN A 42 -13.58 -28.53 17.69
C ASN A 42 -13.96 -27.05 17.71
N TRP A 43 -14.75 -26.57 18.67
CA TRP A 43 -15.27 -25.21 18.66
C TRP A 43 -14.20 -24.12 18.61
N GLU A 44 -13.15 -24.29 19.38
CA GLU A 44 -12.03 -23.35 19.43
C GLU A 44 -11.24 -23.35 18.12
N TYR A 45 -10.94 -24.53 17.61
CA TYR A 45 -10.26 -24.71 16.32
C TYR A 45 -11.09 -24.13 15.17
N ALA A 46 -12.39 -24.38 15.11
CA ALA A 46 -13.29 -23.84 14.09
C ALA A 46 -13.31 -22.31 14.14
N HIS A 47 -13.47 -21.73 15.33
CA HIS A 47 -13.46 -20.27 15.50
C HIS A 47 -12.12 -19.67 15.05
N ARG A 48 -10.99 -20.26 15.42
CA ARG A 48 -9.65 -19.83 15.00
C ARG A 48 -9.48 -19.88 13.48
N LEU A 49 -9.91 -20.96 12.83
CA LEU A 49 -9.87 -21.07 11.36
C LEU A 49 -10.73 -20.00 10.69
N PHE A 50 -11.95 -19.73 11.21
CA PHE A 50 -12.79 -18.64 10.69
C PHE A 50 -12.13 -17.28 10.84
N GLN A 51 -11.50 -17.00 11.97
CA GLN A 51 -10.74 -15.77 12.21
C GLN A 51 -9.59 -15.62 11.23
N CYS A 52 -8.81 -16.68 11.00
CA CYS A 52 -7.69 -16.66 10.05
C CYS A 52 -8.17 -16.41 8.62
N VAL A 53 -9.21 -17.11 8.16
CA VAL A 53 -9.75 -16.91 6.80
C VAL A 53 -10.39 -15.53 6.64
N ALA A 54 -11.02 -14.98 7.69
CA ALA A 54 -11.66 -13.67 7.66
C ALA A 54 -10.65 -12.52 7.58
N ALA A 55 -9.50 -12.64 8.28
CA ALA A 55 -8.48 -11.60 8.38
C ALA A 55 -7.36 -11.73 7.33
N ALA A 56 -7.24 -12.87 6.66
CA ALA A 56 -6.16 -13.10 5.71
C ALA A 56 -6.10 -12.04 4.60
N SER A 57 -4.90 -11.55 4.30
CA SER A 57 -4.63 -10.55 3.25
C SER A 57 -4.77 -11.12 1.84
N ARG A 58 -4.63 -12.44 1.69
CA ARG A 58 -4.93 -13.24 0.49
C ARG A 58 -5.52 -14.58 0.92
N PRO A 59 -6.16 -15.32 0.01
CA PRO A 59 -6.56 -16.70 0.31
C PRO A 59 -5.36 -17.52 0.80
N LEU A 60 -5.54 -18.22 1.93
CA LEU A 60 -4.50 -19.07 2.51
C LEU A 60 -4.49 -20.43 1.81
N HIS A 61 -3.30 -20.96 1.54
CA HIS A 61 -3.17 -22.36 1.15
C HIS A 61 -3.62 -23.29 2.29
N VAL A 62 -4.12 -24.45 1.94
CA VAL A 62 -4.63 -25.41 2.94
C VAL A 62 -3.58 -25.71 4.03
N ASN A 63 -2.32 -25.88 3.61
CA ASN A 63 -1.22 -26.16 4.54
C ASN A 63 -0.88 -24.93 5.40
N GLU A 64 -0.99 -23.71 4.86
CA GLU A 64 -0.80 -22.46 5.61
C GLU A 64 -1.87 -22.33 6.69
N LEU A 65 -3.14 -22.57 6.34
CA LEU A 65 -4.25 -22.49 7.29
C LEU A 65 -4.17 -23.57 8.36
N ALA A 66 -3.82 -24.79 7.98
CA ALA A 66 -3.67 -25.89 8.93
C ALA A 66 -2.55 -25.66 9.96
N GLU A 67 -1.51 -24.90 9.59
CA GLU A 67 -0.40 -24.60 10.50
C GLU A 67 -0.83 -23.71 11.68
N PHE A 68 -1.91 -22.93 11.56
CA PHE A 68 -2.48 -22.18 12.69
C PHE A 68 -2.99 -23.09 13.82
N LEU A 69 -3.25 -24.36 13.55
CA LEU A 69 -3.62 -25.35 14.56
C LEU A 69 -2.43 -25.87 15.38
N ALA A 70 -1.21 -25.60 14.92
CA ALA A 70 0.03 -25.99 15.58
C ALA A 70 0.58 -24.94 16.56
N PHE A 71 -0.23 -23.95 16.94
CA PHE A 71 0.15 -22.94 17.91
C PHE A 71 -0.62 -23.07 19.21
N ASP A 72 0.11 -23.01 20.33
CA ASP A 72 -0.45 -22.79 21.65
C ASP A 72 -0.59 -21.29 21.92
N PHE A 73 -1.84 -20.79 21.85
CA PHE A 73 -2.17 -19.39 22.11
C PHE A 73 -2.50 -19.11 23.60
N GLU A 74 -2.52 -20.13 24.47
CA GLU A 74 -2.74 -19.96 25.90
C GLU A 74 -1.42 -19.63 26.63
N ALA A 75 -0.29 -19.93 26.02
CA ALA A 75 1.03 -19.55 26.52
C ALA A 75 1.29 -18.08 26.19
N GLU A 76 1.94 -17.35 27.11
CA GLU A 76 2.49 -15.98 27.02
C GLU A 76 2.14 -15.08 25.80
N SER A 77 2.63 -13.85 25.75
CA SER A 77 2.35 -12.82 24.70
C SER A 77 2.66 -13.25 23.25
N THR A 78 3.54 -14.23 23.05
CA THR A 78 3.86 -14.83 21.74
C THR A 78 3.55 -16.32 21.79
N PRO A 79 2.61 -16.84 20.97
CA PRO A 79 2.23 -18.23 20.97
C PRO A 79 3.40 -19.14 20.61
N THR A 80 3.47 -20.28 21.31
CA THR A 80 4.51 -21.26 21.06
C THR A 80 4.12 -22.15 19.89
N PHE A 81 5.01 -22.25 18.91
CA PHE A 81 4.84 -23.17 17.79
C PHE A 81 5.22 -24.60 18.22
N LEU A 82 4.30 -25.55 18.05
CA LEU A 82 4.45 -26.95 18.42
C LEU A 82 4.33 -27.83 17.17
N ALA A 83 5.46 -28.22 16.61
CA ALA A 83 5.54 -28.98 15.37
C ALA A 83 4.73 -30.30 15.43
N ASP A 84 4.69 -30.93 16.61
CA ASP A 84 3.95 -32.19 16.85
C ASP A 84 2.42 -32.03 16.81
N TRP A 85 1.92 -30.79 16.87
CA TRP A 85 0.49 -30.50 16.75
C TRP A 85 0.04 -30.32 15.30
N ARG A 86 0.94 -30.39 14.34
CA ARG A 86 0.59 -30.33 12.92
C ARG A 86 -0.30 -31.51 12.54
N PRO A 87 -1.41 -31.28 11.82
CA PRO A 87 -2.23 -32.37 11.33
C PRO A 87 -1.49 -33.18 10.26
N GLU A 88 -1.62 -34.51 10.31
CA GLU A 88 -1.06 -35.42 9.30
C GLU A 88 -1.67 -35.18 7.91
N ASP A 89 -2.99 -34.93 7.87
CA ASP A 89 -3.73 -34.53 6.67
C ASP A 89 -4.36 -33.16 6.87
N PRO A 90 -3.67 -32.09 6.42
CA PRO A 90 -4.15 -30.71 6.56
C PRO A 90 -5.51 -30.46 5.92
N ALA A 91 -5.75 -30.98 4.72
CA ALA A 91 -7.00 -30.76 3.98
C ALA A 91 -8.18 -31.43 4.67
N HIS A 92 -8.01 -32.69 5.04
CA HIS A 92 -9.04 -33.46 5.76
C HIS A 92 -9.33 -32.77 7.12
N THR A 93 -8.31 -32.36 7.86
CA THR A 93 -8.50 -31.75 9.19
C THR A 93 -9.26 -30.44 9.09
N VAL A 94 -8.84 -29.49 8.23
CA VAL A 94 -9.52 -28.21 8.05
C VAL A 94 -10.98 -28.39 7.63
N LEU A 95 -11.24 -29.25 6.65
CA LEU A 95 -12.60 -29.51 6.17
C LEU A 95 -13.45 -30.27 7.19
N SER A 96 -12.88 -31.20 7.96
CA SER A 96 -13.63 -31.94 9.00
C SER A 96 -14.08 -31.04 10.15
N ILE A 97 -13.29 -29.99 10.47
CA ILE A 97 -13.62 -29.02 11.51
C ILE A 97 -14.70 -28.02 11.03
N CYS A 98 -14.63 -27.57 9.77
CA CYS A 98 -15.41 -26.45 9.25
C CYS A 98 -16.21 -26.77 7.98
N SER A 99 -16.52 -28.01 7.68
CA SER A 99 -16.97 -28.57 6.39
C SER A 99 -18.07 -27.82 5.63
N SER A 100 -18.92 -27.05 6.31
CA SER A 100 -20.05 -26.34 5.66
C SER A 100 -19.80 -24.86 5.45
N PHE A 101 -18.73 -24.32 6.04
CA PHE A 101 -18.41 -22.88 5.99
C PHE A 101 -17.18 -22.56 5.14
N LEU A 102 -16.30 -23.54 4.96
CA LEU A 102 -15.07 -23.39 4.20
C LEU A 102 -15.06 -24.33 3.00
N ASP A 103 -14.61 -23.82 1.88
CA ASP A 103 -14.35 -24.58 0.65
C ASP A 103 -12.87 -24.52 0.30
N VAL A 104 -12.38 -25.61 -0.32
CA VAL A 104 -11.06 -25.68 -0.93
C VAL A 104 -11.22 -25.50 -2.44
N VAL A 105 -10.64 -24.44 -2.95
CA VAL A 105 -10.67 -24.09 -4.37
C VAL A 105 -9.30 -24.35 -4.97
N MET A 106 -9.27 -24.86 -6.20
CA MET A 106 -8.04 -25.05 -6.98
C MET A 106 -7.89 -23.87 -7.96
N PRO A 107 -7.01 -22.90 -7.67
CA PRO A 107 -6.64 -21.87 -8.64
C PRO A 107 -5.90 -22.46 -9.84
N ASP A 108 -5.71 -21.66 -10.90
CA ASP A 108 -5.04 -22.08 -12.14
C ASP A 108 -3.58 -22.55 -11.94
N ASP A 109 -2.94 -22.13 -10.84
CA ASP A 109 -1.58 -22.54 -10.44
C ASP A 109 -1.52 -23.93 -9.78
N GLY A 110 -2.67 -24.56 -9.54
CA GLY A 110 -2.78 -25.89 -8.98
C GLY A 110 -2.56 -26.00 -7.46
N SER A 111 -2.44 -24.88 -6.74
CA SER A 111 -2.23 -24.85 -5.29
C SER A 111 -3.56 -24.69 -4.54
N PRO A 112 -4.03 -25.67 -3.75
CA PRO A 112 -5.34 -25.59 -3.08
C PRO A 112 -5.37 -24.47 -2.04
N VAL A 113 -6.34 -23.54 -2.19
CA VAL A 113 -6.59 -22.44 -1.26
C VAL A 113 -7.92 -22.59 -0.55
N VAL A 114 -8.00 -22.06 0.67
CA VAL A 114 -9.21 -22.07 1.49
C VAL A 114 -9.90 -20.73 1.44
N GLN A 115 -11.21 -20.76 1.28
CA GLN A 115 -12.06 -19.57 1.35
C GLN A 115 -13.40 -19.90 2.02
N PHE A 116 -14.17 -18.90 2.38
CA PHE A 116 -15.55 -19.12 2.78
C PHE A 116 -16.38 -19.66 1.61
N ALA A 117 -17.20 -20.66 1.87
CA ALA A 117 -18.07 -21.29 0.88
C ALA A 117 -19.01 -20.30 0.17
N HIS A 118 -19.33 -19.19 0.84
CA HIS A 118 -20.07 -18.07 0.28
C HIS A 118 -19.72 -16.78 1.03
N PHE A 119 -19.74 -15.61 0.34
CA PHE A 119 -19.40 -14.31 0.94
C PHE A 119 -20.27 -13.98 2.16
N SER A 120 -21.58 -14.37 2.15
CA SER A 120 -22.50 -14.14 3.27
C SER A 120 -22.14 -14.91 4.55
N VAL A 121 -21.29 -15.93 4.47
CA VAL A 121 -20.75 -16.61 5.67
C VAL A 121 -19.87 -15.64 6.44
N LYS A 122 -18.94 -14.95 5.76
CA LYS A 122 -18.08 -13.93 6.40
C LYS A 122 -18.93 -12.81 7.01
N GLU A 123 -19.92 -12.30 6.26
CA GLU A 123 -20.83 -11.26 6.73
C GLU A 123 -21.60 -11.70 7.99
N TYR A 124 -22.09 -12.94 8.02
CA TYR A 124 -22.78 -13.49 9.16
C TYR A 124 -21.86 -13.62 10.38
N LEU A 125 -20.68 -14.24 10.22
CA LEU A 125 -19.72 -14.46 11.31
C LEU A 125 -19.20 -13.13 11.91
N THR A 126 -19.07 -12.06 11.11
CA THR A 126 -18.62 -10.74 11.57
C THR A 126 -19.77 -9.84 12.02
N SER A 127 -21.02 -10.30 11.91
CA SER A 127 -22.19 -9.47 12.21
C SER A 127 -22.36 -9.18 13.69
N ALA A 128 -22.79 -7.95 14.01
CA ALA A 128 -23.15 -7.60 15.38
C ALA A 128 -24.32 -8.41 15.95
N ARG A 129 -25.13 -9.05 15.09
CA ARG A 129 -26.22 -9.95 15.50
C ARG A 129 -25.67 -11.22 16.16
N LEU A 130 -24.69 -11.86 15.52
CA LEU A 130 -24.05 -13.05 16.08
C LEU A 130 -23.32 -12.71 17.39
N GLY A 131 -22.62 -11.57 17.44
CA GLY A 131 -21.92 -11.11 18.67
C GLY A 131 -22.84 -10.82 19.85
N LYS A 132 -24.12 -10.51 19.59
CA LYS A 132 -25.14 -10.24 20.63
C LYS A 132 -26.06 -11.45 20.89
N ALA A 133 -25.89 -12.54 20.18
CA ALA A 133 -26.67 -13.75 20.42
C ALA A 133 -26.44 -14.26 21.84
N LYS A 134 -27.50 -14.70 22.51
CA LYS A 134 -27.42 -15.23 23.88
C LYS A 134 -27.11 -16.72 23.93
N ASP A 135 -26.98 -17.34 22.76
CA ASP A 135 -26.80 -18.75 22.58
C ASP A 135 -25.33 -19.16 22.49
N THR A 136 -25.07 -20.45 22.48
CA THR A 136 -23.73 -21.05 22.36
C THR A 136 -23.01 -20.64 21.07
N ILE A 137 -23.74 -20.22 20.04
CA ILE A 137 -23.18 -19.81 18.73
C ILE A 137 -22.46 -18.45 18.76
N SER A 138 -22.75 -17.58 19.73
CA SER A 138 -22.08 -16.27 19.86
C SER A 138 -20.55 -16.36 19.98
N ARG A 139 -20.04 -17.50 20.45
CA ARG A 139 -18.60 -17.80 20.51
C ARG A 139 -17.91 -17.82 19.14
N PHE A 140 -18.66 -18.06 18.06
CA PHE A 140 -18.13 -18.03 16.69
C PHE A 140 -18.13 -16.65 16.07
N HIS A 141 -18.52 -15.62 16.85
CA HIS A 141 -18.43 -14.22 16.35
C HIS A 141 -16.98 -13.86 16.09
N VAL A 142 -16.71 -13.43 14.85
CA VAL A 142 -15.38 -13.04 14.37
C VAL A 142 -15.20 -11.54 14.53
N SER A 143 -14.43 -11.13 15.52
CA SER A 143 -13.94 -9.75 15.66
C SER A 143 -12.71 -9.57 14.79
N MET A 144 -12.67 -8.54 13.93
CA MET A 144 -11.52 -8.31 13.05
C MET A 144 -10.24 -8.01 13.84
N THR A 145 -10.32 -7.21 14.93
CA THR A 145 -9.15 -6.95 15.78
C THR A 145 -8.59 -8.24 16.39
N ALA A 146 -9.45 -9.09 16.97
CA ALA A 146 -9.01 -10.37 17.53
C ALA A 146 -8.44 -11.31 16.43
N SER A 147 -9.04 -11.29 15.25
CA SER A 147 -8.59 -12.10 14.12
C SER A 147 -7.21 -11.66 13.62
N HIS A 148 -6.99 -10.36 13.43
CA HIS A 148 -5.66 -9.83 13.06
C HIS A 148 -4.64 -10.08 14.17
N THR A 149 -5.02 -10.03 15.45
CA THR A 149 -4.15 -10.38 16.59
C THR A 149 -3.66 -11.83 16.47
N ILE A 150 -4.58 -12.79 16.30
CA ILE A 150 -4.24 -14.21 16.18
C ILE A 150 -3.32 -14.45 14.97
N VAL A 151 -3.65 -13.85 13.82
CA VAL A 151 -2.82 -14.02 12.61
C VAL A 151 -1.43 -13.40 12.81
N ALA A 152 -1.34 -12.20 13.38
CA ALA A 152 -0.05 -11.54 13.67
C ALA A 152 0.80 -12.37 14.66
N GLN A 153 0.17 -12.89 15.72
CA GLN A 153 0.83 -13.74 16.71
C GLN A 153 1.37 -15.02 16.09
N ALA A 154 0.58 -15.73 15.28
CA ALA A 154 1.03 -16.95 14.61
C ALA A 154 2.15 -16.66 13.59
N CYS A 155 2.03 -15.57 12.83
CA CYS A 155 3.06 -15.14 11.88
C CYS A 155 4.38 -14.84 12.60
N LEU A 156 4.35 -14.07 13.68
CA LEU A 156 5.53 -13.80 14.51
C LEU A 156 6.05 -15.11 15.14
N GLY A 157 5.17 -15.97 15.66
CA GLY A 157 5.53 -17.24 16.26
C GLY A 157 6.33 -18.13 15.31
N VAL A 158 5.90 -18.28 14.05
CA VAL A 158 6.63 -19.09 13.07
C VAL A 158 7.97 -18.42 12.70
N LEU A 159 8.01 -17.11 12.47
CA LEU A 159 9.24 -16.40 12.10
C LEU A 159 10.27 -16.42 13.24
N LEU A 160 9.85 -16.30 14.49
CA LEU A 160 10.71 -16.37 15.67
C LEU A 160 11.18 -17.80 16.00
N HIS A 161 10.50 -18.81 15.44
CA HIS A 161 10.93 -20.21 15.56
C HIS A 161 12.08 -20.56 14.59
N LEU A 162 12.19 -19.81 13.48
CA LEU A 162 13.24 -20.01 12.49
C LEU A 162 14.55 -19.40 12.97
N ASP A 163 15.65 -20.13 12.77
CA ASP A 163 17.00 -19.73 13.18
C ASP A 163 17.93 -19.46 11.99
N GLU A 164 19.19 -19.14 12.27
CA GLU A 164 20.23 -18.81 11.29
C GLU A 164 20.63 -19.98 10.37
N ASN A 165 20.24 -21.22 10.71
CA ASN A 165 20.54 -22.41 9.91
C ASN A 165 19.48 -22.68 8.84
N ILE A 166 18.46 -21.82 8.71
CA ILE A 166 17.41 -21.95 7.73
C ILE A 166 17.95 -21.98 6.29
N THR A 167 17.41 -22.86 5.47
CA THR A 167 17.70 -22.97 4.04
C THR A 167 16.40 -22.96 3.24
N LYS A 168 16.48 -22.75 1.92
CA LYS A 168 15.29 -22.83 1.05
C LYS A 168 14.58 -24.18 1.16
N ASP A 169 15.32 -25.26 1.33
CA ASP A 169 14.72 -26.60 1.45
C ASP A 169 14.07 -26.82 2.81
N SER A 170 14.73 -26.44 3.91
CA SER A 170 14.13 -26.56 5.25
C SER A 170 12.91 -25.64 5.43
N LEU A 171 12.88 -24.47 4.74
CA LEU A 171 11.75 -23.57 4.76
C LEU A 171 10.46 -24.21 4.18
N LYS A 172 10.58 -25.19 3.27
CA LYS A 172 9.42 -25.94 2.75
C LYS A 172 8.66 -26.68 3.86
N GLY A 173 9.35 -26.99 4.96
CA GLY A 173 8.78 -27.57 6.17
C GLY A 173 7.94 -26.58 7.02
N PHE A 174 7.85 -25.30 6.64
CA PHE A 174 7.10 -24.26 7.33
C PHE A 174 6.14 -23.56 6.36
N PRO A 175 5.01 -24.16 6.03
CA PRO A 175 4.05 -23.63 5.03
C PRO A 175 3.68 -22.18 5.27
N LEU A 176 3.42 -21.78 6.52
CA LEU A 176 3.00 -20.44 6.89
C LEU A 176 4.12 -19.38 6.76
N ALA A 177 5.41 -19.79 6.74
CA ALA A 177 6.53 -18.85 6.84
C ALA A 177 6.57 -17.77 5.74
N LYS A 178 6.21 -18.10 4.50
CA LYS A 178 6.15 -17.12 3.40
C LYS A 178 5.04 -16.10 3.62
N TYR A 179 3.84 -16.59 3.92
CA TYR A 179 2.71 -15.70 4.25
C TYR A 179 3.05 -14.81 5.43
N ALA A 180 3.63 -15.41 6.47
CA ALA A 180 4.04 -14.70 7.67
C ALA A 180 5.02 -13.58 7.33
N ALA A 181 6.10 -13.87 6.61
CA ALA A 181 7.11 -12.88 6.25
C ALA A 181 6.55 -11.70 5.42
N GLU A 182 5.59 -11.97 4.55
CA GLU A 182 4.99 -10.96 3.67
C GLU A 182 3.92 -10.10 4.36
N HIS A 183 3.16 -10.66 5.29
CA HIS A 183 1.93 -10.04 5.77
C HIS A 183 1.88 -9.70 7.26
N TRP A 184 2.81 -10.20 8.10
CA TRP A 184 2.74 -10.01 9.56
C TRP A 184 2.69 -8.54 9.98
N VAL A 185 3.44 -7.66 9.27
CA VAL A 185 3.45 -6.22 9.54
C VAL A 185 2.07 -5.61 9.36
N ALA A 186 1.39 -5.94 8.26
CA ALA A 186 0.04 -5.43 7.99
C ALA A 186 -0.98 -5.91 9.05
N HIS A 187 -0.84 -7.14 9.54
CA HIS A 187 -1.68 -7.64 10.63
C HIS A 187 -1.36 -6.97 11.96
N ALA A 188 -0.08 -6.78 12.29
CA ALA A 188 0.34 -6.13 13.53
C ALA A 188 -0.06 -4.64 13.60
N GLN A 189 -0.15 -3.97 12.44
CA GLN A 189 -0.59 -2.57 12.32
C GLN A 189 -2.10 -2.38 12.23
N PHE A 190 -2.87 -3.47 12.20
CA PHE A 190 -4.33 -3.35 12.26
C PHE A 190 -4.75 -2.68 13.58
N GLU A 191 -5.86 -1.94 13.55
CA GLU A 191 -6.36 -1.13 14.67
C GLU A 191 -6.40 -1.92 15.99
N ASN A 192 -5.70 -1.41 17.01
CA ASN A 192 -5.60 -1.98 18.36
C ASN A 192 -4.94 -3.39 18.44
N VAL A 193 -4.13 -3.79 17.47
CA VAL A 193 -3.42 -5.08 17.49
C VAL A 193 -2.00 -4.93 18.06
N SER A 194 -1.29 -3.85 17.74
CA SER A 194 0.15 -3.68 18.04
C SER A 194 0.51 -3.97 19.51
N SER A 195 -0.31 -3.49 20.46
CA SER A 195 -0.08 -3.74 21.89
C SER A 195 -0.16 -5.22 22.29
N ASN A 196 -0.93 -6.04 21.54
CA ASN A 196 -1.07 -7.46 21.83
C ASN A 196 0.06 -8.34 21.27
N VAL A 197 0.90 -7.76 20.40
CA VAL A 197 2.01 -8.45 19.73
C VAL A 197 3.36 -7.75 19.95
N GLU A 198 3.41 -6.77 20.82
CA GLU A 198 4.56 -5.89 21.07
C GLU A 198 5.83 -6.70 21.43
N ASP A 199 5.71 -7.67 22.33
CA ASP A 199 6.85 -8.52 22.72
C ASP A 199 7.40 -9.32 21.51
N GLY A 200 6.53 -9.91 20.72
CA GLY A 200 6.93 -10.61 19.49
C GLY A 200 7.62 -9.70 18.49
N MET A 201 7.12 -8.45 18.34
CA MET A 201 7.74 -7.45 17.48
C MET A 201 9.13 -7.05 18.00
N LYS A 202 9.27 -6.77 19.29
CA LYS A 202 10.58 -6.43 19.90
C LYS A 202 11.59 -7.55 19.70
N ARG A 203 11.20 -8.81 19.92
CA ARG A 203 12.06 -9.99 19.69
C ARG A 203 12.44 -10.17 18.23
N MET A 204 11.58 -9.82 17.27
CA MET A 204 11.87 -9.85 15.82
C MET A 204 13.03 -8.91 15.47
N PHE A 205 13.08 -7.74 16.11
CA PHE A 205 14.08 -6.70 15.82
C PHE A 205 15.26 -6.71 16.79
N GLU A 206 15.33 -7.64 17.73
CA GLU A 206 16.41 -7.72 18.70
C GLU A 206 17.78 -7.91 18.00
N PRO A 207 18.74 -6.96 18.17
CA PRO A 207 19.99 -6.97 17.40
C PRO A 207 20.89 -8.19 17.67
N SER A 208 20.75 -8.84 18.84
CA SER A 208 21.52 -10.03 19.22
C SER A 208 21.01 -11.32 18.54
N ARG A 209 19.90 -11.27 17.82
CA ARG A 209 19.22 -12.41 17.20
C ARG A 209 19.24 -12.33 15.68
N SER A 210 19.14 -13.49 15.04
CA SER A 210 19.11 -13.61 13.58
C SER A 210 17.71 -13.41 12.97
N HIS A 211 16.66 -13.19 13.78
CA HIS A 211 15.27 -13.15 13.31
C HIS A 211 15.03 -12.10 12.23
N LEU A 212 15.58 -10.90 12.37
CA LEU A 212 15.49 -9.87 11.33
C LEU A 212 16.11 -10.35 10.01
N SER A 213 17.28 -10.96 10.06
CA SER A 213 17.96 -11.49 8.86
C SER A 213 17.16 -12.63 8.23
N VAL A 214 16.57 -13.52 9.03
CA VAL A 214 15.66 -14.58 8.56
C VAL A 214 14.44 -13.99 7.86
N TRP A 215 13.76 -13.03 8.51
CA TRP A 215 12.60 -12.38 7.92
C TRP A 215 12.93 -11.71 6.59
N THR A 216 13.97 -10.84 6.58
CA THR A 216 14.36 -10.09 5.37
C THR A 216 14.92 -10.99 4.27
N TRP A 217 15.48 -12.15 4.60
CA TRP A 217 15.88 -13.14 3.62
C TRP A 217 14.68 -13.84 2.98
N ILE A 218 13.63 -14.18 3.76
CA ILE A 218 12.38 -14.76 3.22
C ILE A 218 11.65 -13.71 2.39
N TYR A 219 11.48 -12.51 2.93
CA TYR A 219 10.81 -11.37 2.29
C TYR A 219 11.41 -10.05 2.77
N ASP A 220 12.15 -9.38 1.92
CA ASP A 220 12.65 -8.04 2.21
C ASP A 220 11.60 -7.00 1.80
N PRO A 221 10.99 -6.30 2.77
CA PRO A 221 9.91 -5.37 2.49
C PRO A 221 10.34 -4.17 1.64
N GLU A 222 11.63 -3.83 1.65
CA GLU A 222 12.19 -2.71 0.88
C GLU A 222 12.38 -3.09 -0.60
N SER A 223 13.05 -4.21 -0.88
CA SER A 223 13.36 -4.63 -2.25
C SER A 223 12.22 -5.40 -2.91
N ARG A 224 11.33 -6.03 -2.12
CA ARG A 224 10.26 -6.92 -2.57
C ARG A 224 10.74 -8.04 -3.50
N THR A 225 12.03 -8.39 -3.41
CA THR A 225 12.64 -9.41 -4.25
C THR A 225 12.12 -10.79 -3.85
N PRO A 226 11.56 -11.59 -4.78
CA PRO A 226 11.10 -12.94 -4.49
C PRO A 226 12.22 -13.84 -3.97
N LEU A 227 11.90 -14.73 -3.03
CA LEU A 227 12.86 -15.68 -2.45
C LEU A 227 13.58 -16.55 -3.50
N THR A 228 12.96 -16.81 -4.64
CA THR A 228 13.55 -17.57 -5.75
C THR A 228 14.83 -16.95 -6.31
N TYR A 229 14.97 -15.62 -6.23
CA TYR A 229 16.15 -14.89 -6.71
C TYR A 229 17.19 -14.61 -5.61
N ARG A 230 16.96 -15.09 -4.37
CA ARG A 230 17.90 -14.93 -3.27
C ARG A 230 18.87 -16.10 -3.21
N SER A 231 19.96 -15.95 -2.42
CA SER A 231 20.91 -17.03 -2.18
C SER A 231 20.26 -18.25 -1.52
N GLU A 232 20.90 -19.40 -1.62
CA GLU A 232 20.45 -20.64 -0.96
C GLU A 232 20.56 -20.57 0.57
N ARG A 233 21.44 -19.70 1.08
CA ARG A 233 21.68 -19.51 2.51
C ARG A 233 21.20 -18.14 2.96
N LEU A 234 21.00 -18.04 4.27
CA LEU A 234 20.70 -16.78 4.93
C LEU A 234 21.77 -15.73 4.61
N GLU A 235 21.31 -14.52 4.27
CA GLU A 235 22.12 -13.33 4.11
C GLU A 235 21.85 -12.36 5.26
N GLU A 236 22.84 -11.55 5.61
CA GLU A 236 22.64 -10.48 6.58
C GLU A 236 21.62 -9.45 6.06
N ALA A 237 20.91 -8.82 6.99
CA ALA A 237 19.98 -7.75 6.66
C ALA A 237 20.74 -6.56 6.04
N ARG A 238 20.16 -5.94 5.00
CA ARG A 238 20.80 -4.84 4.23
C ARG A 238 20.94 -3.54 5.01
N ALA A 239 20.28 -3.43 6.16
CA ALA A 239 20.28 -2.27 7.02
C ALA A 239 20.05 -2.68 8.48
N SER A 240 20.26 -1.76 9.42
CA SER A 240 20.08 -2.03 10.85
C SER A 240 18.61 -2.31 11.22
N PRO A 241 18.35 -2.95 12.37
CA PRO A 241 17.00 -3.15 12.89
C PRO A 241 16.19 -1.84 12.94
N LEU A 242 16.85 -0.73 13.29
CA LEU A 242 16.20 0.58 13.38
C LEU A 242 15.70 1.09 12.03
N HIS A 243 16.40 0.80 10.92
CA HIS A 243 15.94 1.13 9.58
C HIS A 243 14.65 0.36 9.22
N TYR A 244 14.62 -0.95 9.46
CA TYR A 244 13.45 -1.76 9.15
C TYR A 244 12.25 -1.45 10.05
N ALA A 245 12.48 -1.16 11.34
CA ALA A 245 11.43 -0.69 12.25
C ALA A 245 10.86 0.66 11.80
N SER A 246 11.74 1.57 11.33
CA SER A 246 11.33 2.87 10.76
C SER A 246 10.61 2.72 9.43
N PHE A 247 11.02 1.78 8.57
CA PHE A 247 10.35 1.44 7.32
C PHE A 247 8.93 0.93 7.56
N CYS A 248 8.76 0.09 8.59
CA CYS A 248 7.47 -0.46 8.97
C CYS A 248 6.60 0.50 9.81
N GLY A 249 7.09 1.66 10.24
CA GLY A 249 6.34 2.60 11.07
C GLY A 249 6.06 2.09 12.50
N MET A 250 6.92 1.24 13.05
CA MET A 250 6.74 0.61 14.36
C MET A 250 7.33 1.48 15.48
N ARG A 251 6.59 2.50 15.90
CA ARG A 251 7.04 3.50 16.87
C ARG A 251 7.61 2.90 18.16
N ASP A 252 6.90 1.93 18.75
CA ASP A 252 7.31 1.34 20.03
C ASP A 252 8.56 0.48 19.90
N VAL A 253 8.74 -0.19 18.75
CA VAL A 253 9.97 -0.94 18.42
C VAL A 253 11.13 0.03 18.16
N VAL A 254 10.90 1.14 17.47
CA VAL A 254 11.91 2.20 17.26
C VAL A 254 12.39 2.75 18.60
N GLU A 255 11.46 3.06 19.52
CA GLU A 255 11.81 3.53 20.86
C GLU A 255 12.61 2.49 21.65
N PHE A 256 12.18 1.23 21.64
CA PHE A 256 12.88 0.10 22.26
C PHE A 256 14.33 -0.04 21.73
N LEU A 257 14.53 0.03 20.42
CA LEU A 257 15.85 -0.10 19.81
C LEU A 257 16.79 1.05 20.19
N ILE A 258 16.28 2.26 20.30
CA ILE A 258 17.08 3.43 20.69
C ILE A 258 17.40 3.41 22.18
N VAL A 259 16.40 3.14 23.04
CA VAL A 259 16.54 3.28 24.49
C VAL A 259 17.23 2.07 25.12
N GLU A 260 16.82 0.86 24.76
CA GLU A 260 17.33 -0.35 25.41
C GLU A 260 18.55 -0.94 24.67
N HIS A 261 18.66 -0.75 23.35
CA HIS A 261 19.75 -1.30 22.55
C HIS A 261 20.75 -0.24 22.06
N SER A 262 20.56 1.04 22.41
CA SER A 262 21.46 2.14 22.04
C SER A 262 21.81 2.17 20.54
N GLN A 263 20.83 1.85 19.68
CA GLN A 263 21.01 1.89 18.24
C GLN A 263 21.31 3.32 17.78
N ASP A 264 22.27 3.46 16.86
CA ASP A 264 22.61 4.74 16.28
C ASP A 264 21.46 5.27 15.41
N VAL A 265 20.84 6.36 15.85
CA VAL A 265 19.70 7.01 15.15
C VAL A 265 20.12 7.58 13.79
N ASN A 266 21.42 7.77 13.55
CA ASN A 266 22.00 8.29 12.31
C ASN A 266 22.73 7.21 11.49
N ALA A 267 22.57 5.93 11.85
CA ALA A 267 23.13 4.83 11.08
C ALA A 267 22.71 4.93 9.60
N ARG A 268 23.58 4.50 8.69
CA ARG A 268 23.32 4.51 7.25
C ARG A 268 23.05 3.10 6.72
N GLY A 269 22.09 2.96 5.82
CA GLY A 269 21.62 1.65 5.38
C GLY A 269 21.04 1.60 3.97
N PHE A 270 20.57 0.42 3.57
CA PHE A 270 19.96 0.07 2.28
C PHE A 270 20.81 0.30 1.04
N GLY A 271 22.12 0.56 1.19
CA GLY A 271 23.02 0.88 0.07
C GLY A 271 22.76 2.25 -0.57
N THR A 272 21.74 2.95 -0.11
CA THR A 272 21.38 4.32 -0.48
C THR A 272 21.88 5.35 0.53
N GLU A 273 22.58 4.91 1.57
CA GLU A 273 23.05 5.76 2.67
C GLU A 273 21.90 6.50 3.39
N GLU A 274 20.66 6.00 3.26
CA GLU A 274 19.51 6.55 3.99
C GLU A 274 19.69 6.32 5.50
N THR A 275 19.34 7.31 6.32
CA THR A 275 19.20 7.14 7.76
C THR A 275 17.79 6.63 8.11
N PRO A 276 17.54 6.10 9.33
CA PRO A 276 16.19 5.72 9.77
C PRO A 276 15.17 6.84 9.57
N LEU A 277 15.57 8.11 9.77
CA LEU A 277 14.72 9.28 9.53
C LEU A 277 14.33 9.42 8.04
N HIS A 278 15.27 9.27 7.11
CA HIS A 278 14.95 9.29 5.67
C HIS A 278 13.93 8.21 5.31
N VAL A 279 14.10 7.01 5.87
CA VAL A 279 13.23 5.87 5.61
C VAL A 279 11.82 6.11 6.16
N ALA A 280 11.71 6.55 7.42
CA ALA A 280 10.42 6.87 8.04
C ALA A 280 9.66 7.95 7.24
N LEU A 281 10.36 9.00 6.81
CA LEU A 281 9.80 10.10 6.02
C LEU A 281 9.35 9.63 4.62
N ARG A 282 10.14 8.80 3.95
CA ARG A 282 9.81 8.23 2.64
C ARG A 282 8.55 7.36 2.70
N CYS A 283 8.36 6.65 3.81
CA CYS A 283 7.20 5.80 4.04
C CYS A 283 5.98 6.54 4.62
N GLY A 284 6.12 7.83 4.95
CA GLY A 284 5.02 8.65 5.47
C GLY A 284 4.73 8.48 6.97
N HIS A 285 5.66 7.89 7.74
CA HIS A 285 5.49 7.64 9.18
C HIS A 285 5.86 8.86 10.02
N ALA A 286 4.91 9.78 10.19
CA ALA A 286 5.11 11.06 10.89
C ALA A 286 5.48 10.88 12.36
N ASP A 287 4.83 9.96 13.06
CA ASP A 287 5.04 9.66 14.48
C ASP A 287 6.45 9.09 14.76
N VAL A 288 6.91 8.15 13.91
CA VAL A 288 8.28 7.61 13.96
C VAL A 288 9.29 8.71 13.62
N SER A 289 9.01 9.53 12.60
CA SER A 289 9.90 10.63 12.21
C SER A 289 10.10 11.65 13.34
N ARG A 290 9.02 12.00 14.05
CA ARG A 290 9.09 12.87 15.23
C ARG A 290 9.90 12.24 16.35
N LEU A 291 9.63 10.96 16.65
CA LEU A 291 10.40 10.23 17.66
C LEU A 291 11.89 10.22 17.35
N LEU A 292 12.29 9.95 16.11
CA LEU A 292 13.69 9.96 15.69
C LEU A 292 14.32 11.34 15.87
N LEU A 293 13.62 12.42 15.49
CA LEU A 293 14.08 13.80 15.68
C LEU A 293 14.23 14.13 17.18
N ASP A 294 13.27 13.76 18.01
CA ASP A 294 13.33 13.93 19.47
C ASP A 294 14.50 13.15 20.10
N ARG A 295 14.95 12.08 19.46
CA ARG A 295 16.09 11.25 19.89
C ARG A 295 17.42 11.64 19.23
N GLY A 296 17.47 12.78 18.52
CA GLY A 296 18.70 13.36 17.98
C GLY A 296 19.05 12.89 16.57
N ALA A 297 18.09 12.47 15.77
CA ALA A 297 18.30 12.25 14.35
C ALA A 297 18.71 13.56 13.66
N ASP A 298 19.71 13.48 12.77
CA ASP A 298 20.24 14.64 12.06
C ASP A 298 19.22 15.12 10.99
N ALA A 299 18.58 16.27 11.28
CA ALA A 299 17.63 16.91 10.39
C ALA A 299 18.22 17.41 9.05
N LYS A 300 19.57 17.38 8.92
CA LYS A 300 20.32 17.83 7.75
C LYS A 300 21.10 16.72 7.05
N ALA A 301 20.96 15.48 7.52
CA ALA A 301 21.61 14.34 6.89
C ALA A 301 21.28 14.26 5.41
N GLN A 302 22.25 13.81 4.60
CA GLN A 302 22.05 13.59 3.16
C GLN A 302 22.25 12.11 2.86
N ASP A 303 21.39 11.53 2.04
CA ASP A 303 21.61 10.21 1.47
C ASP A 303 22.61 10.26 0.28
N ASN A 304 22.86 9.15 -0.40
CA ASN A 304 23.80 9.09 -1.52
C ASN A 304 23.38 9.91 -2.77
N GLU A 305 22.12 10.36 -2.85
CA GLU A 305 21.61 11.26 -3.89
C GLU A 305 21.44 12.71 -3.36
N LYS A 306 22.04 13.03 -2.21
CA LYS A 306 21.91 14.30 -1.49
C LYS A 306 20.50 14.66 -1.07
N ARG A 307 19.57 13.72 -1.02
CA ARG A 307 18.22 13.99 -0.52
C ARG A 307 18.28 14.20 0.99
N THR A 308 17.68 15.28 1.46
CA THR A 308 17.59 15.62 2.88
C THR A 308 16.29 15.10 3.50
N PRO A 309 16.17 15.00 4.85
CA PRO A 309 14.90 14.76 5.52
C PRO A 309 13.80 15.71 5.07
N LEU A 310 14.09 17.02 4.90
CA LEU A 310 13.12 18.00 4.42
C LEU A 310 12.63 17.67 3.01
N PHE A 311 13.52 17.24 2.11
CA PHE A 311 13.15 16.81 0.77
C PHE A 311 12.15 15.61 0.82
N ARG A 312 12.42 14.62 1.68
CA ARG A 312 11.55 13.44 1.86
C ARG A 312 10.21 13.82 2.48
N ALA A 313 10.22 14.58 3.58
CA ALA A 313 9.03 15.06 4.26
C ALA A 313 8.12 15.87 3.34
N SER A 314 8.72 16.71 2.49
CA SER A 314 8.00 17.53 1.51
C SER A 314 7.28 16.68 0.46
N GLY A 315 7.94 15.63 -0.06
CA GLY A 315 7.33 14.72 -1.03
C GLY A 315 6.23 13.81 -0.44
N SER A 316 6.26 13.57 0.86
CA SER A 316 5.26 12.78 1.57
C SER A 316 4.14 13.64 2.20
N GLY A 317 4.21 14.97 2.10
CA GLY A 317 3.18 15.87 2.60
C GLY A 317 3.07 15.97 4.12
N LEU A 318 4.15 15.66 4.86
CA LEU A 318 4.14 15.58 6.32
C LEU A 318 4.29 16.96 6.97
N VAL A 319 3.21 17.76 6.97
CA VAL A 319 3.18 19.16 7.41
C VAL A 319 3.85 19.36 8.77
N ASP A 320 3.42 18.61 9.77
CA ASP A 320 3.95 18.76 11.13
C ASP A 320 5.46 18.46 11.23
N VAL A 321 5.94 17.48 10.47
CA VAL A 321 7.36 17.11 10.47
C VAL A 321 8.18 18.13 9.70
N VAL A 322 7.63 18.69 8.61
CA VAL A 322 8.26 19.80 7.87
C VAL A 322 8.50 20.99 8.79
N LEU A 323 7.51 21.39 9.62
CA LEU A 323 7.67 22.47 10.59
C LEU A 323 8.80 22.19 11.59
N VAL A 324 8.84 20.99 12.16
CA VAL A 324 9.92 20.60 13.10
C VAL A 324 11.30 20.64 12.41
N LEU A 325 11.41 20.12 11.19
CA LEU A 325 12.67 20.15 10.44
C LEU A 325 13.14 21.58 10.17
N LEU A 326 12.22 22.51 9.84
CA LEU A 326 12.53 23.92 9.63
C LEU A 326 12.97 24.61 10.94
N GLU A 327 12.32 24.30 12.07
CA GLU A 327 12.73 24.77 13.41
C GLU A 327 14.15 24.30 13.76
N LEU A 328 14.52 23.08 13.35
CA LEU A 328 15.88 22.53 13.49
C LEU A 328 16.87 23.08 12.45
N GLY A 329 16.43 24.02 11.62
CA GLY A 329 17.25 24.74 10.65
C GLY A 329 17.58 23.93 9.40
N ALA A 330 16.65 23.08 8.94
CA ALA A 330 16.75 22.45 7.63
C ALA A 330 16.70 23.49 6.50
N ASP A 331 17.53 23.30 5.48
CA ASP A 331 17.65 24.26 4.37
C ASP A 331 16.58 24.01 3.30
N THR A 332 15.68 24.98 3.12
CA THR A 332 14.61 24.95 2.09
C THR A 332 15.14 24.96 0.66
N LYS A 333 16.43 25.34 0.46
CA LYS A 333 17.08 25.46 -0.86
C LYS A 333 17.98 24.25 -1.18
N ALA A 334 18.13 23.29 -0.26
CA ALA A 334 18.95 22.12 -0.49
C ALA A 334 18.34 21.25 -1.62
N CYS A 335 19.06 21.13 -2.72
CA CYS A 335 18.67 20.30 -3.84
C CYS A 335 19.40 18.95 -3.80
N ASN A 336 18.75 17.91 -4.34
CA ASN A 336 19.38 16.63 -4.55
C ASN A 336 20.35 16.67 -5.75
N ASP A 337 20.99 15.52 -6.10
CA ASP A 337 21.92 15.44 -7.24
C ASP A 337 21.28 15.72 -8.60
N TYR A 338 19.96 15.61 -8.70
CA TYR A 338 19.19 15.95 -9.91
C TYR A 338 18.74 17.42 -9.95
N GLY A 339 19.12 18.22 -8.96
CA GLY A 339 18.71 19.63 -8.85
C GLY A 339 17.31 19.84 -8.28
N CYS A 340 16.59 18.78 -7.92
CA CYS A 340 15.22 18.89 -7.39
C CYS A 340 15.22 19.44 -5.96
N SER A 341 14.37 20.42 -5.69
CA SER A 341 14.22 21.08 -4.40
C SER A 341 13.08 20.45 -3.56
N PRO A 342 13.03 20.70 -2.23
CA PRO A 342 11.88 20.35 -1.40
C PRO A 342 10.55 20.93 -1.91
N LEU A 343 10.57 22.18 -2.42
CA LEU A 343 9.38 22.83 -2.99
C LEU A 343 8.88 22.11 -4.25
N GLU A 344 9.80 21.68 -5.09
CA GLU A 344 9.46 20.90 -6.29
C GLU A 344 8.79 19.56 -5.91
N ARG A 345 9.34 18.87 -4.90
CA ARG A 345 8.74 17.62 -4.40
C ARG A 345 7.35 17.81 -3.79
N ALA A 346 7.16 18.89 -3.01
CA ALA A 346 5.85 19.26 -2.48
C ALA A 346 4.86 19.58 -3.62
N SER A 347 5.33 20.26 -4.66
CA SER A 347 4.52 20.64 -5.82
C SER A 347 4.09 19.43 -6.65
N GLU A 348 4.98 18.48 -6.89
CA GLU A 348 4.71 17.22 -7.59
C GLU A 348 3.72 16.35 -6.81
N GLY A 349 3.85 16.29 -5.47
CA GLY A 349 2.92 15.56 -4.58
C GLY A 349 1.56 16.24 -4.43
N GLY A 350 1.39 17.48 -4.88
CA GLY A 350 0.15 18.23 -4.68
C GLY A 350 -0.04 18.75 -3.24
N HIS A 351 1.03 18.83 -2.45
CA HIS A 351 1.01 19.16 -1.02
C HIS A 351 1.03 20.69 -0.80
N ALA A 352 -0.11 21.36 -1.04
CA ALA A 352 -0.23 22.80 -1.03
C ALA A 352 0.20 23.45 0.29
N GLU A 353 -0.16 22.85 1.43
CA GLU A 353 0.22 23.37 2.74
C GLU A 353 1.73 23.31 3.00
N VAL A 354 2.38 22.20 2.60
CA VAL A 354 3.84 22.07 2.66
C VAL A 354 4.50 23.10 1.75
N ALA A 355 4.01 23.24 0.50
CA ALA A 355 4.54 24.23 -0.44
C ALA A 355 4.40 25.68 0.12
N ARG A 356 3.28 26.01 0.77
CA ARG A 356 3.07 27.30 1.43
C ARG A 356 4.11 27.54 2.53
N ILE A 357 4.29 26.58 3.42
CA ILE A 357 5.26 26.67 4.51
C ILE A 357 6.68 26.85 3.97
N LEU A 358 7.08 26.09 2.96
CA LEU A 358 8.41 26.20 2.35
C LEU A 358 8.65 27.59 1.74
N LEU A 359 7.67 28.13 1.03
CA LEU A 359 7.75 29.50 0.44
C LEU A 359 7.83 30.59 1.52
N GLU A 360 7.05 30.48 2.60
CA GLU A 360 7.11 31.38 3.76
C GLU A 360 8.49 31.34 4.46
N HIS A 361 9.19 30.17 4.40
CA HIS A 361 10.53 29.99 4.95
C HIS A 361 11.65 30.22 3.90
N GLY A 362 11.33 30.90 2.78
CA GLY A 362 12.31 31.37 1.82
C GLY A 362 12.79 30.35 0.79
N ALA A 363 11.99 29.32 0.51
CA ALA A 363 12.23 28.48 -0.65
C ALA A 363 12.18 29.28 -1.96
N VAL A 364 13.05 28.97 -2.92
CA VAL A 364 13.10 29.67 -4.22
C VAL A 364 11.99 29.08 -5.10
N VAL A 365 11.08 29.96 -5.59
CA VAL A 365 9.87 29.55 -6.32
C VAL A 365 10.18 28.96 -7.70
N ASP A 366 11.23 29.43 -8.38
CA ASP A 366 11.64 29.01 -9.72
C ASP A 366 12.98 28.26 -9.73
N THR A 367 13.21 27.39 -8.71
CA THR A 367 14.34 26.46 -8.77
C THR A 367 14.18 25.57 -10.01
N GLN A 368 15.28 25.30 -10.70
CA GLN A 368 15.29 24.41 -11.87
C GLN A 368 16.04 23.12 -11.54
N ASP A 369 15.42 21.99 -11.83
CA ASP A 369 16.07 20.70 -11.78
C ASP A 369 17.03 20.46 -12.97
N GLY A 370 17.65 19.28 -13.03
CA GLY A 370 18.52 18.87 -14.14
C GLY A 370 17.85 18.86 -15.51
N SER A 371 16.53 18.86 -15.59
CA SER A 371 15.73 18.97 -16.81
C SER A 371 15.22 20.38 -17.08
N LYS A 372 15.61 21.36 -16.25
CA LYS A 372 15.08 22.71 -16.19
C LYS A 372 13.59 22.81 -15.82
N LEU A 373 13.04 21.78 -15.25
CA LEU A 373 11.69 21.85 -14.71
C LEU A 373 11.67 22.75 -13.47
N THR A 374 10.65 23.59 -13.37
CA THR A 374 10.38 24.39 -12.16
C THR A 374 9.28 23.72 -11.33
N PRO A 375 9.09 24.10 -10.05
CA PRO A 375 7.96 23.63 -9.25
C PRO A 375 6.60 23.79 -9.94
N LEU A 376 6.43 24.82 -10.77
CA LEU A 376 5.18 25.04 -11.51
C LEU A 376 5.00 24.05 -12.68
N HIS A 377 6.07 23.57 -13.31
CA HIS A 377 5.99 22.51 -14.33
C HIS A 377 5.44 21.21 -13.75
N VAL A 378 5.86 20.88 -12.53
CA VAL A 378 5.47 19.63 -11.86
C VAL A 378 4.28 19.81 -10.93
N ALA A 379 3.71 20.99 -10.81
CA ALA A 379 2.60 21.29 -9.91
C ALA A 379 1.40 20.38 -10.15
N HIS A 380 0.96 19.68 -9.11
CA HIS A 380 -0.21 18.82 -9.13
C HIS A 380 -1.34 19.47 -8.32
N GLY A 381 -2.42 19.80 -9.02
CA GLY A 381 -3.60 20.41 -8.43
C GLY A 381 -3.66 21.92 -8.50
N GLU A 382 -4.88 22.41 -8.38
CA GLU A 382 -5.23 23.83 -8.54
C GLU A 382 -4.57 24.71 -7.47
N GLU A 383 -4.60 24.24 -6.21
CA GLU A 383 -4.15 25.01 -5.06
C GLU A 383 -2.64 25.27 -5.10
N VAL A 384 -1.85 24.26 -5.44
CA VAL A 384 -0.38 24.38 -5.59
C VAL A 384 -0.04 25.36 -6.71
N ALA A 385 -0.69 25.23 -7.87
CA ALA A 385 -0.44 26.11 -9.01
C ALA A 385 -0.77 27.57 -8.66
N ARG A 386 -1.91 27.84 -8.01
CA ARG A 386 -2.28 29.18 -7.53
C ARG A 386 -1.27 29.74 -6.55
N LEU A 387 -0.82 28.91 -5.62
CA LEU A 387 0.16 29.30 -4.61
C LEU A 387 1.48 29.72 -5.25
N LEU A 388 2.02 28.90 -6.16
CA LEU A 388 3.29 29.20 -6.83
C LEU A 388 3.20 30.51 -7.66
N LEU A 389 2.12 30.68 -8.45
CA LEU A 389 1.90 31.90 -9.23
C LEU A 389 1.73 33.13 -8.33
N LYS A 390 1.04 33.01 -7.20
CA LYS A 390 0.93 34.09 -6.20
C LYS A 390 2.29 34.52 -5.64
N HIS A 391 3.25 33.59 -5.53
CA HIS A 391 4.61 33.89 -5.07
C HIS A 391 5.56 34.22 -6.21
N GLY A 392 5.04 34.46 -7.42
CA GLY A 392 5.79 34.98 -8.54
C GLY A 392 6.47 33.96 -9.42
N ALA A 393 5.98 32.69 -9.43
CA ALA A 393 6.47 31.67 -10.36
C ALA A 393 6.30 32.13 -11.82
N ASP A 394 7.33 31.91 -12.66
CA ASP A 394 7.26 32.20 -14.08
C ASP A 394 6.40 31.16 -14.80
N ALA A 395 5.19 31.59 -15.19
CA ALA A 395 4.24 30.73 -15.91
C ALA A 395 4.70 30.33 -17.33
N ASN A 396 5.73 30.99 -17.85
CA ASN A 396 6.32 30.78 -19.17
C ASN A 396 7.75 30.23 -19.11
N ALA A 397 8.21 29.78 -17.94
CA ALA A 397 9.52 29.15 -17.80
C ALA A 397 9.64 27.96 -18.77
N LEU A 398 10.83 27.79 -19.37
CA LEU A 398 11.07 26.76 -20.37
C LEU A 398 11.93 25.63 -19.79
N ASP A 399 11.47 24.37 -19.98
CA ASP A 399 12.29 23.20 -19.77
C ASP A 399 13.27 22.95 -20.95
N TYR A 400 14.05 21.85 -20.90
CA TYR A 400 14.96 21.51 -22.00
C TYR A 400 14.28 21.21 -23.36
N ASN A 401 12.99 20.83 -23.35
CA ASN A 401 12.20 20.54 -24.55
C ASN A 401 11.47 21.78 -25.09
N GLY A 402 11.71 22.96 -24.50
CA GLY A 402 10.98 24.19 -24.80
C GLY A 402 9.51 24.13 -24.34
N GLN A 403 9.20 23.30 -23.35
CA GLN A 403 7.85 23.20 -22.76
C GLN A 403 7.70 24.24 -21.67
N ILE A 404 6.58 24.94 -21.66
CA ILE A 404 6.12 25.71 -20.50
C ILE A 404 5.27 24.84 -19.58
N PRO A 405 4.99 25.25 -18.33
CA PRO A 405 4.16 24.49 -17.39
C PRO A 405 2.82 24.00 -17.97
N LEU A 406 2.19 24.79 -18.84
CA LEU A 406 0.92 24.42 -19.49
C LEU A 406 1.06 23.21 -20.42
N HIS A 407 2.21 23.03 -21.09
CA HIS A 407 2.47 21.86 -21.91
C HIS A 407 2.53 20.61 -21.04
N VAL A 408 3.32 20.63 -19.96
CA VAL A 408 3.49 19.49 -19.05
C VAL A 408 2.18 19.13 -18.35
N ALA A 409 1.44 20.15 -17.86
CA ALA A 409 0.13 19.93 -17.24
C ALA A 409 -0.88 19.32 -18.21
N SER A 410 -0.86 19.73 -19.48
CA SER A 410 -1.74 19.19 -20.54
C SER A 410 -1.36 17.76 -20.93
N GLU A 411 -0.05 17.45 -21.00
CA GLU A 411 0.46 16.10 -21.30
C GLU A 411 0.12 15.08 -20.22
N GLN A 412 0.03 15.54 -18.96
CA GLN A 412 -0.23 14.68 -17.79
C GLN A 412 -1.71 14.71 -17.33
N GLY A 413 -2.57 15.47 -18.02
CA GLY A 413 -3.99 15.56 -17.70
C GLY A 413 -4.29 16.26 -16.37
N ARG A 414 -3.43 17.16 -15.91
CA ARG A 414 -3.59 17.89 -14.64
C ARG A 414 -4.58 19.04 -14.78
N VAL A 415 -5.87 18.71 -14.85
CA VAL A 415 -6.98 19.64 -15.15
C VAL A 415 -6.95 20.90 -14.28
N GLY A 416 -6.73 20.75 -12.96
CA GLY A 416 -6.67 21.88 -12.02
C GLY A 416 -5.52 22.87 -12.36
N THR A 417 -4.33 22.34 -12.64
CA THR A 417 -3.16 23.14 -13.03
C THR A 417 -3.39 23.83 -14.39
N VAL A 418 -3.92 23.11 -15.40
CA VAL A 418 -4.29 23.68 -16.71
C VAL A 418 -5.25 24.85 -16.55
N ARG A 419 -6.29 24.69 -15.74
CA ARG A 419 -7.28 25.75 -15.44
C ARG A 419 -6.60 27.01 -14.90
N VAL A 420 -5.79 26.86 -13.87
CA VAL A 420 -5.13 27.99 -13.20
C VAL A 420 -4.16 28.72 -14.12
N LEU A 421 -3.37 27.98 -14.92
CA LEU A 421 -2.45 28.59 -15.88
C LEU A 421 -3.19 29.39 -16.95
N LEU A 422 -4.30 28.87 -17.46
CA LEU A 422 -5.15 29.60 -18.44
C LEU A 422 -5.83 30.81 -17.81
N GLU A 423 -6.33 30.72 -16.58
CA GLU A 423 -6.86 31.88 -15.82
C GLU A 423 -5.80 32.93 -15.56
N HIS A 424 -4.55 32.52 -15.44
CA HIS A 424 -3.40 33.46 -15.31
C HIS A 424 -3.00 34.10 -16.64
N GLY A 425 -3.61 33.72 -17.76
CA GLY A 425 -3.39 34.30 -19.06
C GLY A 425 -2.24 33.69 -19.87
N VAL A 426 -1.83 32.47 -19.54
CA VAL A 426 -0.85 31.72 -20.33
C VAL A 426 -1.44 31.43 -21.72
N ASP A 427 -0.64 31.59 -22.79
CA ASP A 427 -1.07 31.33 -24.16
C ASP A 427 -1.41 29.83 -24.36
N ALA A 428 -2.70 29.56 -24.58
CA ALA A 428 -3.22 28.21 -24.85
C ALA A 428 -2.67 27.57 -26.14
N SER A 429 -2.09 28.41 -27.06
CA SER A 429 -1.50 27.99 -28.32
C SER A 429 0.04 28.03 -28.31
N ALA A 430 0.68 28.22 -27.15
CA ALA A 430 2.13 28.21 -27.02
C ALA A 430 2.74 26.96 -27.70
N ARG A 431 3.88 27.12 -28.34
CA ARG A 431 4.55 26.05 -29.12
C ARG A 431 5.85 25.63 -28.44
N LYS A 432 6.01 24.32 -28.20
CA LYS A 432 7.28 23.73 -27.78
C LYS A 432 8.25 23.51 -28.97
N ALA A 433 9.45 22.99 -28.71
CA ALA A 433 10.51 22.85 -29.72
C ALA A 433 10.09 22.10 -31.00
N ASN A 434 9.20 21.12 -30.94
CA ASN A 434 8.65 20.40 -32.08
C ASN A 434 7.33 20.99 -32.61
N SER A 435 7.03 22.24 -32.31
CA SER A 435 5.82 22.97 -32.66
C SER A 435 4.51 22.41 -32.11
N ALA A 436 4.55 21.35 -31.28
CA ALA A 436 3.34 20.86 -30.63
C ALA A 436 2.84 21.87 -29.58
N THR A 437 1.51 22.02 -29.51
CA THR A 437 0.83 22.89 -28.53
C THR A 437 0.29 22.06 -27.36
N PRO A 438 -0.12 22.68 -26.24
CA PRO A 438 -0.81 21.99 -25.15
C PRO A 438 -2.00 21.13 -25.64
N LEU A 439 -2.74 21.61 -26.67
CA LEU A 439 -3.87 20.89 -27.26
C LEU A 439 -3.44 19.55 -27.92
N HIS A 440 -2.29 19.53 -28.62
CA HIS A 440 -1.74 18.30 -29.15
C HIS A 440 -1.42 17.29 -28.05
N LEU A 441 -0.80 17.75 -26.94
CA LEU A 441 -0.39 16.90 -25.82
C LEU A 441 -1.60 16.35 -25.07
N ALA A 442 -2.59 17.18 -24.77
CA ALA A 442 -3.83 16.74 -24.14
C ALA A 442 -4.60 15.73 -25.02
N SER A 443 -4.59 15.95 -26.34
CA SER A 443 -5.23 15.03 -27.31
C SER A 443 -4.48 13.71 -27.42
N ASN A 444 -3.15 13.71 -27.34
CA ASN A 444 -2.33 12.48 -27.31
C ASN A 444 -2.53 11.68 -26.03
N GLY A 445 -2.66 12.36 -24.88
CA GLY A 445 -2.84 11.73 -23.57
C GLY A 445 -4.26 11.23 -23.28
N GLY A 446 -5.25 11.60 -24.12
CA GLY A 446 -6.63 11.18 -23.90
C GLY A 446 -7.34 11.96 -22.79
N TYR A 447 -7.07 13.26 -22.63
CA TYR A 447 -7.61 14.09 -21.55
C TYR A 447 -8.69 15.07 -22.03
N PRO A 448 -9.96 14.66 -22.16
CA PRO A 448 -11.00 15.48 -22.77
C PRO A 448 -11.29 16.78 -22.02
N GLU A 449 -11.14 16.80 -20.70
CA GLU A 449 -11.39 18.01 -19.92
C GLU A 449 -10.27 19.05 -20.10
N CYS A 450 -9.00 18.62 -20.23
CA CYS A 450 -7.92 19.52 -20.61
C CYS A 450 -8.12 20.09 -22.03
N VAL A 451 -8.53 19.24 -22.99
CA VAL A 451 -8.89 19.66 -24.36
C VAL A 451 -9.99 20.72 -24.32
N ARG A 452 -11.04 20.49 -23.54
CA ARG A 452 -12.16 21.44 -23.38
C ARG A 452 -11.70 22.79 -22.85
N LEU A 453 -10.91 22.78 -21.77
CA LEU A 453 -10.39 24.01 -21.16
C LEU A 453 -9.51 24.81 -22.13
N LEU A 454 -8.61 24.12 -22.86
CA LEU A 454 -7.72 24.74 -23.84
C LEU A 454 -8.55 25.41 -24.96
N LEU A 455 -9.55 24.71 -25.53
CA LEU A 455 -10.40 25.25 -26.59
C LEU A 455 -11.25 26.44 -26.10
N GLN A 456 -11.79 26.37 -24.88
CA GLN A 456 -12.53 27.48 -24.26
C GLN A 456 -11.66 28.74 -24.04
N ASN A 457 -10.33 28.56 -23.91
CA ASN A 457 -9.39 29.66 -23.75
C ASN A 457 -8.63 29.98 -25.05
N GLY A 458 -9.19 29.60 -26.21
CA GLY A 458 -8.72 30.05 -27.51
C GLY A 458 -7.55 29.28 -28.10
N ALA A 459 -7.31 28.03 -27.67
CA ALA A 459 -6.30 27.20 -28.33
C ALA A 459 -6.60 27.04 -29.83
N ASP A 460 -5.56 27.18 -30.67
CA ASP A 460 -5.66 27.01 -32.12
C ASP A 460 -5.90 25.54 -32.45
N ILE A 461 -7.13 25.22 -32.84
CA ILE A 461 -7.57 23.88 -33.21
C ILE A 461 -6.94 23.36 -34.50
N HIS A 462 -6.48 24.27 -35.39
CA HIS A 462 -5.84 23.95 -36.66
C HIS A 462 -4.30 23.96 -36.59
N ALA A 463 -3.75 24.22 -35.40
CA ALA A 463 -2.30 24.16 -35.20
C ALA A 463 -1.73 22.82 -35.69
N ARG A 464 -0.56 22.89 -36.34
CA ARG A 464 0.18 21.73 -36.81
C ARG A 464 1.52 21.64 -36.10
N ASP A 465 1.90 20.45 -35.72
CA ASP A 465 3.25 20.14 -35.21
C ASP A 465 4.26 19.96 -36.35
N ASN A 466 5.51 19.63 -36.03
CA ASN A 466 6.56 19.41 -37.02
C ASN A 466 6.34 18.18 -37.94
N ASN A 467 5.39 17.29 -37.58
CA ASN A 467 4.97 16.16 -38.41
C ASN A 467 3.73 16.49 -39.25
N ASP A 468 3.34 17.76 -39.32
CA ASP A 468 2.13 18.24 -40.00
C ASP A 468 0.83 17.67 -39.39
N GLN A 469 0.86 17.19 -38.13
CA GLN A 469 -0.27 16.62 -37.46
C GLN A 469 -1.08 17.68 -36.69
N THR A 470 -2.40 17.62 -36.77
CA THR A 470 -3.30 18.36 -35.91
C THR A 470 -3.70 17.55 -34.68
N SER A 471 -4.22 18.22 -33.66
CA SER A 471 -4.76 17.55 -32.45
C SER A 471 -5.82 16.51 -32.76
N PHE A 472 -6.66 16.75 -33.81
CA PHE A 472 -7.65 15.80 -34.27
C PHE A 472 -7.00 14.51 -34.85
N MET A 473 -5.97 14.68 -35.70
CA MET A 473 -5.24 13.53 -36.28
C MET A 473 -4.59 12.68 -35.17
N ILE A 474 -4.01 13.31 -34.17
CA ILE A 474 -3.42 12.63 -33.03
C ILE A 474 -4.47 11.85 -32.23
N ALA A 475 -5.60 12.49 -31.89
CA ALA A 475 -6.70 11.83 -31.20
C ALA A 475 -7.25 10.63 -31.99
N ALA A 476 -7.36 10.76 -33.32
CA ALA A 476 -7.81 9.68 -34.20
C ALA A 476 -6.81 8.50 -34.22
N ALA A 477 -5.51 8.78 -34.32
CA ALA A 477 -4.48 7.77 -34.30
C ALA A 477 -4.41 7.00 -32.96
N LYS A 478 -4.76 7.64 -31.85
CA LYS A 478 -4.84 7.06 -30.50
C LYS A 478 -6.18 6.42 -30.15
N GLY A 479 -7.22 6.61 -30.99
CA GLY A 479 -8.55 6.06 -30.76
C GLY A 479 -9.36 6.81 -29.67
N HIS A 480 -9.03 8.06 -29.38
CA HIS A 480 -9.76 8.90 -28.40
C HIS A 480 -11.02 9.50 -29.01
N HIS A 481 -12.08 8.70 -29.14
CA HIS A 481 -13.31 9.07 -29.84
C HIS A 481 -14.05 10.26 -29.20
N ASP A 482 -14.03 10.38 -27.88
CA ASP A 482 -14.62 11.48 -27.14
C ASP A 482 -13.92 12.83 -27.43
N ILE A 483 -12.59 12.81 -27.53
CA ILE A 483 -11.80 13.99 -27.92
C ILE A 483 -12.05 14.35 -29.38
N MET A 484 -12.14 13.34 -30.26
CA MET A 484 -12.47 13.59 -31.68
C MET A 484 -13.82 14.28 -31.81
N GLN A 485 -14.86 13.80 -31.11
CA GLN A 485 -16.17 14.43 -31.11
C GLN A 485 -16.13 15.86 -30.55
N LEU A 486 -15.38 16.04 -29.47
CA LEU A 486 -15.18 17.35 -28.87
C LEU A 486 -14.52 18.33 -29.86
N LEU A 487 -13.41 17.92 -30.50
CA LEU A 487 -12.70 18.73 -31.49
C LEU A 487 -13.58 19.07 -32.70
N LEU A 488 -14.35 18.11 -33.24
CA LEU A 488 -15.34 18.36 -34.31
C LEU A 488 -16.39 19.37 -33.89
N GLY A 489 -16.88 19.29 -32.65
CA GLY A 489 -17.85 20.25 -32.09
C GLY A 489 -17.30 21.68 -32.00
N TYR A 490 -15.99 21.84 -31.91
CA TYR A 490 -15.31 23.15 -31.94
C TYR A 490 -14.79 23.55 -33.33
N GLY A 491 -15.06 22.76 -34.40
CA GLY A 491 -14.78 23.11 -35.79
C GLY A 491 -13.48 22.52 -36.36
N ALA A 492 -12.94 21.43 -35.75
CA ALA A 492 -11.83 20.71 -36.40
C ALA A 492 -12.27 20.08 -37.72
N GLU A 493 -11.38 20.00 -38.73
CA GLU A 493 -11.65 19.32 -39.99
C GLU A 493 -11.44 17.80 -39.85
N ASP A 494 -12.39 17.01 -40.33
CA ASP A 494 -12.26 15.55 -40.43
C ASP A 494 -11.51 15.18 -41.73
N HIS A 495 -10.22 14.99 -41.61
CA HIS A 495 -9.36 14.62 -42.75
C HIS A 495 -9.40 13.13 -43.14
N ARG A 496 -10.30 12.32 -42.57
CA ARG A 496 -10.47 10.88 -42.91
C ARG A 496 -11.19 10.64 -44.23
N GLU A 497 -11.79 11.68 -44.82
CA GLU A 497 -12.51 11.60 -46.11
C GLU A 497 -11.67 12.00 -47.35
N ARG A 498 -10.35 12.09 -47.23
CA ARG A 498 -9.47 12.36 -48.38
C ARG A 498 -8.52 11.25 -48.69
#